data_6df9e9354a3494f078c332ea08633003
#
_entry.id   6df9e9354a3494f078c332ea08633003
#
_cell.length_a   1.000
_cell.length_b   1.000
_cell.length_c   1.000
_cell.angle_alpha   90.00
_cell.angle_beta   90.00
_cell.angle_gamma   90.00
#
_symmetry.space_group_name_H-M   'P 1'
#
loop_
_entity.id
_entity.type
_entity.pdbx_description
1 polymer ?
#
loop_
_entity_poly.entity_id
_entity_poly.type
_entity_poly.pdbx_seq_one_letter_code
_entity_poly.pdbx_strand_id
1 'polypeptide(L)'
;RQVSSAASDVYKRQHEDFLIKTNHHKNLLGIDHGSKLIGIAISNKELFIATPLTTIVRKKQNVDFNEILKIIKEKDVGGIVVGLPLNMNGTKGPRCQSVETFFRNFLIFHDIPLLFQDERMSSQAIEKIFISQDISRKKRSSNIDKHAACWILQSALDFLKKR
;
A
#
# COMPACT_ATOMS: atom_id res chain seq x y z
N ARG A 1 23.82 -2.79 -3.73
CA ARG A 1 24.22 -1.75 -2.75
C ARG A 1 23.71 -2.16 -1.39
N GLN A 2 24.60 -2.39 -0.45
CA GLN A 2 24.23 -2.57 0.95
C GLN A 2 23.55 -1.28 1.44
N VAL A 3 22.31 -1.40 1.92
CA VAL A 3 21.64 -0.34 2.68
C VAL A 3 22.49 -0.12 3.94
N SER A 4 22.81 1.12 4.30
CA SER A 4 23.57 1.39 5.53
C SER A 4 22.81 0.79 6.73
N SER A 5 23.52 0.26 7.73
CA SER A 5 22.91 -0.33 8.93
C SER A 5 21.90 0.61 9.60
N ALA A 6 22.21 1.91 9.64
CA ALA A 6 21.33 2.95 10.18
C ALA A 6 19.98 3.06 9.43
N ALA A 7 19.99 3.02 8.07
CA ALA A 7 18.76 3.07 7.29
C ALA A 7 17.92 1.79 7.47
N SER A 8 18.58 0.63 7.59
CA SER A 8 17.91 -0.63 7.90
C SER A 8 17.24 -0.62 9.27
N ASP A 9 17.90 -0.02 10.25
CA ASP A 9 17.38 0.08 11.63
C ASP A 9 16.19 1.04 11.71
N VAL A 10 16.22 2.16 10.99
CA VAL A 10 15.10 3.10 10.90
C VAL A 10 13.90 2.41 10.24
N TYR A 11 14.12 1.69 9.16
CA TYR A 11 13.06 0.95 8.46
C TYR A 11 12.40 -0.10 9.35
N LYS A 12 13.21 -0.89 10.07
CA LYS A 12 12.72 -1.85 11.06
C LYS A 12 11.86 -1.17 12.13
N ARG A 13 12.35 -0.08 12.69
CA ARG A 13 11.68 0.64 13.78
C ARG A 13 10.32 1.18 13.34
N GLN A 14 10.20 1.71 12.12
CA GLN A 14 8.92 2.16 11.56
C GLN A 14 7.88 1.03 11.46
N HIS A 15 8.30 -0.15 11.03
CA HIS A 15 7.41 -1.31 10.94
C HIS A 15 7.00 -1.82 12.34
N GLU A 16 7.92 -1.79 13.28
CA GLU A 16 7.66 -2.16 14.68
C GLU A 16 6.65 -1.23 15.34
N ASP A 17 6.85 0.07 15.22
CA ASP A 17 5.93 1.08 15.74
C ASP A 17 4.54 0.97 15.10
N PHE A 18 4.49 0.68 13.81
CA PHE A 18 3.22 0.46 13.10
C PHE A 18 2.47 -0.75 13.67
N LEU A 19 3.14 -1.88 13.87
CA LEU A 19 2.53 -3.08 14.44
C LEU A 19 2.02 -2.87 15.86
N ILE A 20 2.81 -2.18 16.69
CA ILE A 20 2.39 -1.88 18.08
C ILE A 20 1.12 -1.04 18.10
N LYS A 21 0.97 -0.13 17.15
CA LYS A 21 -0.21 0.75 17.04
C LYS A 21 -1.41 0.07 16.40
N THR A 22 -1.20 -0.97 15.59
CA THR A 22 -2.30 -1.73 14.99
C THR A 22 -2.91 -2.71 15.99
N ASN A 23 -4.21 -2.86 15.95
CA ASN A 23 -4.86 -3.91 16.73
C ASN A 23 -4.63 -5.26 16.04
N HIS A 24 -3.94 -6.17 16.73
CA HIS A 24 -3.53 -7.50 16.22
C HIS A 24 -4.66 -8.42 15.72
N HIS A 25 -5.92 -8.05 15.98
CA HIS A 25 -7.08 -8.83 15.53
C HIS A 25 -7.81 -8.20 14.35
N LYS A 26 -7.22 -7.17 13.74
CA LYS A 26 -7.81 -6.45 12.61
C LYS A 26 -7.04 -6.68 11.32
N ASN A 27 -7.73 -6.51 10.21
CA ASN A 27 -7.13 -6.55 8.88
C ASN A 27 -6.26 -5.31 8.63
N LEU A 28 -5.31 -5.41 7.72
CA LEU A 28 -4.57 -4.27 7.16
C LEU A 28 -5.02 -4.03 5.73
N LEU A 29 -5.06 -2.77 5.32
CA LEU A 29 -5.22 -2.39 3.91
C LEU A 29 -3.87 -2.10 3.28
N GLY A 30 -3.69 -2.57 2.05
CA GLY A 30 -2.65 -2.08 1.14
C GLY A 30 -3.25 -1.10 0.15
N ILE A 31 -2.61 0.02 -0.07
CA ILE A 31 -3.09 1.07 -0.97
C ILE A 31 -2.01 1.47 -1.97
N ASP A 32 -2.34 1.37 -3.24
CA ASP A 32 -1.60 1.96 -4.35
C ASP A 32 -2.35 3.20 -4.85
N HIS A 33 -1.86 4.38 -4.50
CA HIS A 33 -2.47 5.65 -4.85
C HIS A 33 -2.03 6.12 -6.23
N GLY A 34 -2.82 5.78 -7.24
CA GLY A 34 -2.60 6.23 -8.61
C GLY A 34 -3.15 7.63 -8.92
N SER A 35 -2.85 8.15 -10.11
CA SER A 35 -3.37 9.44 -10.57
C SER A 35 -4.87 9.40 -10.90
N LYS A 36 -5.36 8.28 -11.38
CA LYS A 36 -6.76 8.05 -11.78
C LYS A 36 -7.48 7.01 -10.94
N LEU A 37 -6.74 6.07 -10.41
CA LEU A 37 -7.26 4.93 -9.66
C LEU A 37 -6.50 4.78 -8.35
N ILE A 38 -7.19 4.31 -7.31
CA ILE A 38 -6.59 3.86 -6.06
C ILE A 38 -6.84 2.35 -5.97
N GLY A 39 -5.78 1.57 -6.07
CA GLY A 39 -5.84 0.13 -5.86
C GLY A 39 -5.87 -0.22 -4.38
N ILE A 40 -6.72 -1.16 -4.00
CA ILE A 40 -6.91 -1.58 -2.61
C ILE A 40 -6.71 -3.10 -2.50
N ALA A 41 -5.88 -3.51 -1.58
CA ALA A 41 -5.73 -4.89 -1.14
C ALA A 41 -6.03 -5.02 0.35
N ILE A 42 -6.31 -6.22 0.81
CA ILE A 42 -6.61 -6.51 2.21
C ILE A 42 -5.82 -7.73 2.70
N SER A 43 -5.37 -7.69 3.95
CA SER A 43 -4.78 -8.86 4.60
C SER A 43 -5.86 -9.76 5.22
N ASN A 44 -5.51 -11.01 5.49
CA ASN A 44 -6.25 -11.81 6.47
C ASN A 44 -5.94 -11.31 7.90
N LYS A 45 -6.73 -11.75 8.88
CA LYS A 45 -6.57 -11.34 10.29
C LYS A 45 -5.26 -11.80 10.92
N GLU A 46 -4.75 -12.92 10.45
CA GLU A 46 -3.47 -13.48 10.89
C GLU A 46 -2.26 -12.75 10.29
N LEU A 47 -2.49 -11.77 9.42
CA LEU A 47 -1.46 -10.95 8.76
C LEU A 47 -0.43 -11.77 7.95
N PHE A 48 -0.89 -12.85 7.29
CA PHE A 48 -0.03 -13.71 6.48
C PHE A 48 -0.14 -13.46 4.98
N ILE A 49 -1.33 -13.18 4.50
CA ILE A 49 -1.63 -13.12 3.07
C ILE A 49 -2.37 -11.83 2.74
N ALA A 50 -1.90 -11.16 1.68
CA ALA A 50 -2.60 -10.05 1.04
C ALA A 50 -3.40 -10.55 -0.17
N THR A 51 -4.62 -10.07 -0.31
CA THR A 51 -5.48 -10.36 -1.47
C THR A 51 -5.99 -9.06 -2.09
N PRO A 52 -6.14 -8.97 -3.42
CA PRO A 52 -6.76 -7.82 -4.06
C PRO A 52 -8.20 -7.66 -3.57
N LEU A 53 -8.62 -6.42 -3.26
CA LEU A 53 -9.97 -6.14 -2.79
C LEU A 53 -10.80 -5.39 -3.82
N THR A 54 -10.39 -4.19 -4.17
CA THR A 54 -11.13 -3.32 -5.10
C THR A 54 -10.24 -2.22 -5.68
N THR A 55 -10.80 -1.45 -6.60
CA THR A 55 -10.20 -0.24 -7.13
C THR A 55 -11.19 0.91 -7.02
N ILE A 56 -10.74 2.04 -6.49
CA ILE A 56 -11.53 3.27 -6.40
C ILE A 56 -11.16 4.17 -7.58
N VAL A 57 -12.14 4.61 -8.36
CA VAL A 57 -11.94 5.65 -9.38
C VAL A 57 -11.87 7.00 -8.67
N ARG A 58 -10.75 7.70 -8.85
CA ARG A 58 -10.51 8.96 -8.16
C ARG A 58 -11.47 10.06 -8.61
N LYS A 59 -11.92 10.81 -7.62
CA LYS A 59 -12.79 11.98 -7.75
C LYS A 59 -12.17 13.13 -6.94
N LYS A 60 -13.00 13.90 -6.28
CA LYS A 60 -12.54 14.90 -5.29
C LYS A 60 -12.01 14.21 -4.05
N GLN A 61 -11.01 14.80 -3.41
CA GLN A 61 -10.32 14.23 -2.24
C GLN A 61 -11.28 13.75 -1.14
N ASN A 62 -12.30 14.55 -0.82
CA ASN A 62 -13.27 14.17 0.23
C ASN A 62 -14.10 12.94 -0.16
N VAL A 63 -14.41 12.76 -1.43
CA VAL A 63 -15.12 11.58 -1.93
C VAL A 63 -14.22 10.34 -1.81
N ASP A 64 -12.98 10.46 -2.22
CA ASP A 64 -11.98 9.40 -2.10
C ASP A 64 -11.77 9.00 -0.63
N PHE A 65 -11.68 9.97 0.27
CA PHE A 65 -11.57 9.71 1.72
C PHE A 65 -12.76 8.95 2.28
N ASN A 66 -13.98 9.31 1.89
CA ASN A 66 -15.19 8.62 2.34
C ASN A 66 -15.25 7.18 1.81
N GLU A 67 -14.82 6.93 0.58
CA GLU A 67 -14.73 5.57 0.02
C GLU A 67 -13.72 4.71 0.79
N ILE A 68 -12.54 5.24 1.10
CA ILE A 68 -11.53 4.56 1.91
C ILE A 68 -12.07 4.30 3.32
N LEU A 69 -12.68 5.30 3.96
CA LEU A 69 -13.24 5.15 5.31
C LEU A 69 -14.35 4.11 5.37
N LYS A 70 -15.21 4.03 4.34
CA LYS A 70 -16.23 3.01 4.21
C LYS A 70 -15.62 1.60 4.23
N ILE A 71 -14.56 1.38 3.44
CA ILE A 71 -13.84 0.10 3.40
C ILE A 71 -13.22 -0.21 4.77
N ILE A 72 -12.60 0.77 5.43
CA ILE A 72 -12.01 0.61 6.78
C ILE A 72 -13.05 0.10 7.77
N LYS A 73 -14.24 0.70 7.77
CA LYS A 73 -15.34 0.32 8.67
C LYS A 73 -15.94 -1.05 8.33
N GLU A 74 -16.24 -1.30 7.06
CA GLU A 74 -16.85 -2.55 6.61
C GLU A 74 -15.93 -3.77 6.78
N LYS A 75 -14.63 -3.58 6.64
CA LYS A 75 -13.63 -4.65 6.69
C LYS A 75 -12.88 -4.75 8.02
N ASP A 76 -13.27 -3.99 9.02
CA ASP A 76 -12.64 -3.98 10.34
C ASP A 76 -11.11 -3.79 10.25
N VAL A 77 -10.69 -2.71 9.62
CA VAL A 77 -9.30 -2.40 9.34
C VAL A 77 -8.64 -1.70 10.52
N GLY A 78 -7.48 -2.17 10.93
CA GLY A 78 -6.69 -1.60 12.04
C GLY A 78 -5.49 -0.77 11.62
N GLY A 79 -5.11 -0.79 10.35
CA GLY A 79 -3.97 -0.02 9.85
C GLY A 79 -3.90 -0.03 8.32
N ILE A 80 -3.16 0.92 7.77
CA ILE A 80 -3.00 1.11 6.33
C ILE A 80 -1.53 1.06 5.95
N VAL A 81 -1.21 0.30 4.92
CA VAL A 81 0.10 0.30 4.25
C VAL A 81 -0.05 0.99 2.90
N VAL A 82 0.64 2.09 2.70
CA VAL A 82 0.58 2.90 1.47
C VAL A 82 1.88 2.75 0.70
N GLY A 83 1.80 2.42 -0.58
CA GLY A 83 2.95 2.40 -1.47
C GLY A 83 3.49 3.80 -1.71
N LEU A 84 4.80 3.96 -1.56
CA LEU A 84 5.49 5.21 -1.78
C LEU A 84 6.29 5.14 -3.09
N PRO A 85 5.89 5.91 -4.13
CA PRO A 85 6.52 5.82 -5.46
C PRO A 85 7.85 6.60 -5.50
N LEU A 86 8.87 6.08 -4.85
CA LEU A 86 10.22 6.64 -4.88
C LEU A 86 10.80 6.55 -6.30
N ASN A 87 11.65 7.52 -6.66
CA ASN A 87 12.49 7.41 -7.85
C ASN A 87 13.45 6.22 -7.71
N MET A 88 13.95 5.69 -8.83
CA MET A 88 14.83 4.51 -8.84
C MET A 88 16.10 4.70 -8.00
N ASN A 89 16.57 5.95 -7.84
CA ASN A 89 17.69 6.30 -6.97
C ASN A 89 17.32 6.47 -5.49
N GLY A 90 16.04 6.24 -5.12
CA GLY A 90 15.53 6.38 -3.75
C GLY A 90 15.11 7.80 -3.37
N THR A 91 15.19 8.77 -4.26
CA THR A 91 14.73 10.15 -3.99
C THR A 91 13.21 10.29 -4.11
N LYS A 92 12.65 11.27 -3.42
CA LYS A 92 11.24 11.62 -3.48
C LYS A 92 10.97 12.62 -4.61
N GLY A 93 10.20 12.19 -5.61
CA GLY A 93 9.72 13.07 -6.68
C GLY A 93 8.34 13.66 -6.39
N PRO A 94 7.77 14.42 -7.36
CA PRO A 94 6.45 15.07 -7.20
C PRO A 94 5.33 14.08 -6.87
N ARG A 95 5.38 12.89 -7.43
CA ARG A 95 4.39 11.84 -7.19
C ARG A 95 4.42 11.32 -5.76
N CYS A 96 5.60 11.12 -5.22
CA CYS A 96 5.80 10.76 -3.83
C CYS A 96 5.25 11.81 -2.87
N GLN A 97 5.52 13.08 -3.15
CA GLN A 97 4.99 14.22 -2.38
C GLN A 97 3.46 14.28 -2.44
N SER A 98 2.87 14.02 -3.62
CA SER A 98 1.42 13.97 -3.79
C SER A 98 0.78 12.88 -2.94
N VAL A 99 1.35 11.68 -2.91
CA VAL A 99 0.89 10.57 -2.08
C VAL A 99 1.00 10.91 -0.58
N GLU A 100 2.14 11.42 -0.16
CA GLU A 100 2.35 11.83 1.24
C GLU A 100 1.34 12.91 1.68
N THR A 101 1.10 13.92 0.83
CA THR A 101 0.14 14.98 1.11
C THR A 101 -1.29 14.45 1.22
N PHE A 102 -1.70 13.58 0.31
CA PHE A 102 -3.02 12.96 0.33
C PHE A 102 -3.25 12.21 1.64
N PHE A 103 -2.33 11.36 2.05
CA PHE A 103 -2.49 10.58 3.28
C PHE A 103 -2.26 11.38 4.55
N ARG A 104 -1.46 12.43 4.53
CA ARG A 104 -1.39 13.38 5.65
C ARG A 104 -2.76 14.05 5.88
N ASN A 105 -3.42 14.48 4.81
CA ASN A 105 -4.77 15.04 4.90
C ASN A 105 -5.80 13.97 5.32
N PHE A 106 -5.66 12.74 4.84
CA PHE A 106 -6.50 11.63 5.27
C PHE A 106 -6.40 11.37 6.78
N LEU A 107 -5.20 11.42 7.35
CA LEU A 107 -5.00 11.21 8.80
C LEU A 107 -5.61 12.33 9.65
N ILE A 108 -5.75 13.55 9.13
CA ILE A 108 -6.51 14.62 9.77
C ILE A 108 -8.01 14.31 9.73
N PHE A 109 -8.49 13.74 8.63
CA PHE A 109 -9.89 13.33 8.45
C PHE A 109 -10.26 12.09 9.29
N HIS A 110 -9.37 11.13 9.37
CA HIS A 110 -9.55 9.89 10.14
C HIS A 110 -8.21 9.38 10.65
N ASP A 111 -8.06 9.33 11.97
CA ASP A 111 -6.84 8.83 12.61
C ASP A 111 -6.79 7.30 12.57
N ILE A 112 -5.73 6.77 11.96
CA ILE A 112 -5.46 5.34 11.84
C ILE A 112 -3.96 5.10 11.68
N PRO A 113 -3.38 4.03 12.25
CA PRO A 113 -1.98 3.69 11.99
C PRO A 113 -1.69 3.56 10.50
N LEU A 114 -0.64 4.20 10.03
CA LEU A 114 -0.25 4.24 8.63
C LEU A 114 1.25 3.99 8.48
N LEU A 115 1.60 3.15 7.51
CA LEU A 115 2.97 2.84 7.13
C LEU A 115 3.17 3.14 5.64
N PHE A 116 4.21 3.89 5.30
CA PHE A 116 4.66 4.02 3.92
C PHE A 116 5.65 2.91 3.55
N GLN A 117 5.37 2.21 2.48
CA GLN A 117 6.18 1.12 1.95
C GLN A 117 6.79 1.52 0.60
N ASP A 118 8.09 1.32 0.42
CA ASP A 118 8.76 1.53 -0.87
C ASP A 118 8.18 0.57 -1.91
N GLU A 119 7.63 1.13 -3.00
CA GLU A 119 6.99 0.37 -4.08
C GLU A 119 7.81 0.31 -5.37
N ARG A 120 9.09 0.67 -5.33
CA ARG A 120 9.93 0.67 -6.54
C ARG A 120 9.83 -0.66 -7.29
N MET A 121 9.56 -0.59 -8.59
CA MET A 121 9.43 -1.74 -9.50
C MET A 121 8.26 -2.69 -9.24
N SER A 122 7.37 -2.43 -8.28
CA SER A 122 6.24 -3.32 -7.99
C SER A 122 5.32 -3.51 -9.20
N SER A 123 4.94 -2.43 -9.87
CA SER A 123 4.10 -2.48 -11.08
C SER A 123 4.77 -3.22 -12.24
N GLN A 124 6.09 -3.07 -12.41
CA GLN A 124 6.85 -3.78 -13.44
C GLN A 124 6.93 -5.28 -13.15
N ALA A 125 7.13 -5.67 -11.90
CA ALA A 125 7.15 -7.08 -11.50
C ALA A 125 5.80 -7.76 -11.75
N ILE A 126 4.71 -7.08 -11.43
CA ILE A 126 3.33 -7.56 -11.66
C ILE A 126 3.03 -7.65 -13.16
N GLU A 127 3.45 -6.66 -13.95
CA GLU A 127 3.27 -6.70 -15.40
C GLU A 127 4.01 -7.88 -16.04
N LYS A 128 5.21 -8.21 -15.60
CA LYS A 128 5.96 -9.39 -16.03
C LYS A 128 5.21 -10.68 -15.72
N ILE A 129 4.61 -10.79 -14.54
CA ILE A 129 3.79 -11.95 -14.16
C ILE A 129 2.58 -12.08 -15.10
N PHE A 130 1.89 -10.99 -15.40
CA PHE A 130 0.75 -11.00 -16.31
C PHE A 130 1.12 -11.36 -17.75
N ILE A 131 2.28 -10.90 -18.22
CA ILE A 131 2.80 -11.27 -19.54
C ILE A 131 3.11 -12.76 -19.59
N SER A 132 3.74 -13.31 -18.57
CA SER A 132 4.07 -14.75 -18.50
C SER A 132 2.82 -15.64 -18.45
N GLN A 133 1.70 -15.13 -17.96
CA GLN A 133 0.40 -15.80 -17.90
C GLN A 133 -0.50 -15.54 -19.12
N ASP A 134 0.01 -14.85 -20.14
CA ASP A 134 -0.71 -14.50 -21.37
C ASP A 134 -2.02 -13.72 -21.15
N ILE A 135 -2.03 -12.84 -20.13
CA ILE A 135 -3.17 -12.01 -19.80
C ILE A 135 -3.25 -10.82 -20.76
N SER A 136 -4.43 -10.57 -21.35
CA SER A 136 -4.62 -9.50 -22.32
C SER A 136 -4.29 -8.11 -21.76
N ARG A 137 -3.77 -7.21 -22.62
CA ARG A 137 -3.38 -5.85 -22.25
C ARG A 137 -4.50 -5.08 -21.52
N LYS A 138 -5.75 -5.23 -21.96
CA LYS A 138 -6.92 -4.59 -21.34
C LYS A 138 -7.18 -5.12 -19.93
N LYS A 139 -7.10 -6.42 -19.71
CA LYS A 139 -7.23 -7.04 -18.37
C LYS A 139 -6.07 -6.67 -17.47
N ARG A 140 -4.85 -6.57 -18.01
CA ARG A 140 -3.67 -6.11 -17.26
C ARG A 140 -3.87 -4.71 -16.69
N SER A 141 -4.28 -3.75 -17.53
CA SER A 141 -4.49 -2.36 -17.11
C SER A 141 -5.50 -2.23 -15.97
N SER A 142 -6.63 -2.94 -16.04
CA SER A 142 -7.68 -2.87 -15.01
C SER A 142 -7.32 -3.55 -13.70
N ASN A 143 -6.36 -4.49 -13.72
CA ASN A 143 -5.98 -5.29 -12.55
C ASN A 143 -4.63 -4.89 -11.91
N ILE A 144 -3.76 -4.15 -12.64
CA ILE A 144 -2.43 -3.77 -12.16
C ILE A 144 -2.52 -3.02 -10.83
N ASP A 145 -3.46 -2.07 -10.69
CA ASP A 145 -3.57 -1.26 -9.47
C ASP A 145 -3.96 -2.10 -8.24
N LYS A 146 -4.87 -3.06 -8.39
CA LYS A 146 -5.21 -3.98 -7.30
C LYS A 146 -4.05 -4.90 -6.93
N HIS A 147 -3.33 -5.40 -7.93
CA HIS A 147 -2.18 -6.27 -7.72
C HIS A 147 -0.96 -5.51 -7.21
N ALA A 148 -0.77 -4.25 -7.60
CA ALA A 148 0.24 -3.38 -7.03
C ALA A 148 -0.02 -3.14 -5.53
N ALA A 149 -1.26 -2.86 -5.15
CA ALA A 149 -1.66 -2.74 -3.75
C ALA A 149 -1.42 -4.04 -2.96
N CYS A 150 -1.71 -5.19 -3.57
CA CYS A 150 -1.46 -6.51 -3.00
C CYS A 150 0.04 -6.76 -2.78
N TRP A 151 0.88 -6.42 -3.76
CA TRP A 151 2.34 -6.52 -3.65
C TRP A 151 2.89 -5.62 -2.53
N ILE A 152 2.42 -4.37 -2.45
CA ILE A 152 2.80 -3.42 -1.42
C ILE A 152 2.49 -4.00 -0.03
N LEU A 153 1.26 -4.48 0.15
CA LEU A 153 0.82 -5.06 1.42
C LEU A 153 1.58 -6.34 1.75
N GLN A 154 1.72 -7.26 0.79
CA GLN A 154 2.43 -8.52 1.02
C GLN A 154 3.89 -8.30 1.39
N SER A 155 4.56 -7.34 0.76
CA SER A 155 5.94 -6.97 1.10
C SER A 155 6.07 -6.50 2.55
N ALA A 156 5.12 -5.70 3.03
CA ALA A 156 5.06 -5.27 4.42
C ALA A 156 4.79 -6.46 5.36
N LEU A 157 3.82 -7.32 5.03
CA LEU A 157 3.50 -8.51 5.83
C LEU A 157 4.70 -9.47 5.94
N ASP A 158 5.39 -9.71 4.84
CA ASP A 158 6.57 -10.60 4.81
C ASP A 158 7.72 -10.04 5.65
N PHE A 159 7.89 -8.72 5.66
CA PHE A 159 8.86 -8.07 6.53
C PHE A 159 8.51 -8.27 8.01
N LEU A 160 7.23 -8.18 8.34
CA LEU A 160 6.73 -8.35 9.70
C LEU A 160 6.79 -9.79 10.21
N LYS A 161 6.79 -10.79 9.30
CA LYS A 161 6.91 -12.22 9.64
C LYS A 161 8.32 -12.68 9.97
N LYS A 162 9.35 -12.00 9.50
CA LYS A 162 10.76 -12.38 9.68
C LYS A 162 11.26 -12.22 11.13
N ARG A 163 10.38 -12.41 12.07
CA ARG A 163 10.65 -12.32 13.52
C ARG A 163 10.45 -13.63 14.23
#